data_d29032ad7fcda6d9ba51293bc523cb53
#
_entry.id   d29032ad7fcda6d9ba51293bc523cb53
#
_cell.length_a   1.000
_cell.length_b   1.000
_cell.length_c   1.000
_cell.angle_alpha   90.00
_cell.angle_beta   90.00
_cell.angle_gamma   90.00
#
_symmetry.space_group_name_H-M   'P 1'
#
loop_
_entity.id
_entity.type
_entity.pdbx_description
1 polymer ?
#
loop_
_entity_poly.entity_id
_entity_poly.type
_entity_poly.pdbx_seq_one_letter_code
_entity_poly.pdbx_strand_id
1 'polypeptide(L)'
;MLKIVGFGSGAKDNMTLEAFAAISDARLIVGYKTYVNILKQYFPEKEYYSTDMMQEKERCQYAIDKAEEGLKVVLVCSGDSGIYGMAGLVYELAQKRVQIKVISGVTAASSGAAILGAPLSHDFAVISLSDCMTPWELIKKRVRAAADSDMVMCIYNPSSRRRAGYLKEACEIVSKIQSQDTICGYVKNIGRDNEKAEILTLKELAECDVDMFTTVYIGNSHTKVIDGRMVTPRGYKVI
;
A
#
# COMPACT_ATOMS: atom_id res chain seq x y z
N MET A 1 -2.28 26.20 -3.69
CA MET A 1 -2.25 25.09 -2.69
C MET A 1 -2.24 23.77 -3.45
N LEU A 2 -1.29 22.89 -3.18
CA LEU A 2 -1.20 21.53 -3.72
C LEU A 2 -1.83 20.54 -2.73
N LYS A 3 -2.77 19.73 -3.20
CA LYS A 3 -3.34 18.63 -2.40
C LYS A 3 -2.69 17.31 -2.84
N ILE A 4 -2.21 16.51 -1.89
CA ILE A 4 -1.66 15.17 -2.14
C ILE A 4 -2.69 14.19 -1.60
N VAL A 5 -3.30 13.41 -2.48
CA VAL A 5 -4.51 12.66 -2.18
C VAL A 5 -4.28 11.16 -2.30
N GLY A 6 -4.45 10.44 -1.19
CA GLY A 6 -4.63 9.00 -1.22
C GLY A 6 -6.07 8.68 -1.66
N PHE A 7 -6.24 8.01 -2.80
CA PHE A 7 -7.59 7.72 -3.30
C PHE A 7 -8.08 6.29 -3.01
N GLY A 8 -7.41 5.60 -2.07
CA GLY A 8 -7.77 4.24 -1.69
C GLY A 8 -7.37 3.20 -2.73
N SER A 9 -8.04 2.07 -2.74
CA SER A 9 -7.71 0.90 -3.58
C SER A 9 -8.00 1.09 -5.07
N GLY A 10 -8.84 2.04 -5.43
CA GLY A 10 -9.19 2.35 -6.83
C GLY A 10 -10.69 2.36 -7.11
N ALA A 11 -11.50 1.60 -6.36
CA ALA A 11 -12.95 1.69 -6.46
C ALA A 11 -13.45 3.03 -5.88
N LYS A 12 -14.47 3.62 -6.51
CA LYS A 12 -15.06 4.90 -6.06
C LYS A 12 -15.55 4.82 -4.61
N ASP A 13 -16.20 3.72 -4.25
CA ASP A 13 -16.78 3.51 -2.92
C ASP A 13 -15.72 3.34 -1.82
N ASN A 14 -14.47 3.10 -2.20
CA ASN A 14 -13.34 2.97 -1.28
C ASN A 14 -12.56 4.29 -1.11
N MET A 15 -13.00 5.38 -1.75
CA MET A 15 -12.44 6.71 -1.52
C MET A 15 -13.01 7.29 -0.23
N THR A 16 -12.18 8.01 0.53
CA THR A 16 -12.72 8.86 1.59
C THR A 16 -13.51 10.01 0.96
N LEU A 17 -14.53 10.51 1.67
CA LEU A 17 -15.31 11.67 1.19
C LEU A 17 -14.42 12.89 0.93
N GLU A 18 -13.39 13.08 1.76
CA GLU A 18 -12.43 14.17 1.57
C GLU A 18 -11.58 13.98 0.31
N ALA A 19 -11.12 12.75 0.04
CA ALA A 19 -10.37 12.44 -1.18
C ALA A 19 -11.25 12.67 -2.42
N PHE A 20 -12.47 12.17 -2.42
CA PHE A 20 -13.43 12.38 -3.52
C PHE A 20 -13.70 13.88 -3.77
N ALA A 21 -13.99 14.64 -2.70
CA ALA A 21 -14.24 16.08 -2.81
C ALA A 21 -13.01 16.84 -3.34
N ALA A 22 -11.80 16.47 -2.88
CA ALA A 22 -10.57 17.10 -3.32
C ALA A 22 -10.28 16.86 -4.80
N ILE A 23 -10.51 15.63 -5.30
CA ILE A 23 -10.36 15.27 -6.71
C ILE A 23 -11.42 15.98 -7.56
N SER A 24 -12.68 16.01 -7.06
CA SER A 24 -13.79 16.71 -7.74
C SER A 24 -13.54 18.21 -7.89
N ASP A 25 -12.94 18.88 -6.88
CA ASP A 25 -12.62 20.32 -6.92
C ASP A 25 -11.37 20.64 -7.76
N ALA A 26 -10.54 19.66 -8.05
CA ALA A 26 -9.32 19.86 -8.83
C ALA A 26 -9.60 20.22 -10.28
N ARG A 27 -8.75 21.07 -10.86
CA ARG A 27 -8.67 21.27 -12.30
C ARG A 27 -7.72 20.27 -12.95
N LEU A 28 -6.54 20.08 -12.34
CA LEU A 28 -5.50 19.19 -12.84
C LEU A 28 -5.25 18.04 -11.86
N ILE A 29 -5.28 16.81 -12.37
CA ILE A 29 -4.93 15.60 -11.65
C ILE A 29 -3.58 15.09 -12.17
N VAL A 30 -2.61 14.97 -11.27
CA VAL A 30 -1.26 14.48 -11.56
C VAL A 30 -1.08 13.12 -10.90
N GLY A 31 -0.52 12.12 -11.61
CA GLY A 31 -0.33 10.81 -11.01
C GLY A 31 0.46 9.82 -11.87
N TYR A 32 0.65 8.63 -11.34
CA TYR A 32 1.15 7.49 -12.11
C TYR A 32 0.08 7.07 -13.13
N LYS A 33 0.51 6.72 -14.35
CA LYS A 33 -0.36 6.41 -15.50
C LYS A 33 -1.48 5.42 -15.17
N THR A 34 -1.18 4.34 -14.45
CA THR A 34 -2.20 3.35 -14.04
C THR A 34 -3.26 3.98 -13.13
N TYR A 35 -2.87 4.84 -12.19
CA TYR A 35 -3.78 5.50 -11.25
C TYR A 35 -4.65 6.55 -11.94
N VAL A 36 -4.06 7.31 -12.85
CA VAL A 36 -4.78 8.27 -13.68
C VAL A 36 -5.84 7.57 -14.54
N ASN A 37 -5.51 6.40 -15.11
CA ASN A 37 -6.48 5.64 -15.92
C ASN A 37 -7.68 5.14 -15.11
N ILE A 38 -7.49 4.80 -13.83
CA ILE A 38 -8.59 4.45 -12.92
C ILE A 38 -9.48 5.69 -12.68
N LEU A 39 -8.88 6.84 -12.38
CA LEU A 39 -9.62 8.06 -12.06
C LEU A 39 -10.36 8.66 -13.24
N LYS A 40 -9.88 8.50 -14.47
CA LYS A 40 -10.56 8.93 -15.68
C LYS A 40 -11.97 8.32 -15.85
N GLN A 41 -12.20 7.14 -15.28
CA GLN A 41 -13.53 6.50 -15.32
C GLN A 41 -14.56 7.25 -14.45
N TYR A 42 -14.10 7.93 -13.39
CA TYR A 42 -14.96 8.64 -12.44
C TYR A 42 -15.00 10.16 -12.64
N PHE A 43 -13.95 10.72 -13.25
CA PHE A 43 -13.77 12.16 -13.44
C PHE A 43 -13.30 12.47 -14.88
N PRO A 44 -14.08 12.08 -15.92
CA PRO A 44 -13.65 12.19 -17.32
C PRO A 44 -13.39 13.62 -17.79
N GLU A 45 -13.97 14.62 -17.11
CA GLU A 45 -13.90 16.04 -17.47
C GLU A 45 -12.65 16.77 -16.99
N LYS A 46 -11.78 16.09 -16.20
CA LYS A 46 -10.57 16.72 -15.62
C LYS A 46 -9.41 16.75 -16.58
N GLU A 47 -8.51 17.71 -16.36
CA GLU A 47 -7.20 17.71 -17.01
C GLU A 47 -6.29 16.72 -16.29
N TYR A 48 -5.46 15.98 -17.06
CA TYR A 48 -4.62 14.94 -16.52
C TYR A 48 -3.16 15.09 -16.98
N TYR A 49 -2.24 14.94 -16.04
CA TYR A 49 -0.83 14.71 -16.34
C TYR A 49 -0.37 13.40 -15.69
N SER A 50 0.26 12.54 -16.47
CA SER A 50 0.73 11.25 -15.97
C SER A 50 2.12 10.93 -16.46
N THR A 51 2.91 10.29 -15.60
CA THR A 51 4.22 9.76 -15.95
C THR A 51 4.26 8.25 -15.68
N ASP A 52 5.26 7.58 -16.23
CA ASP A 52 5.50 6.17 -15.99
C ASP A 52 6.14 5.92 -14.60
N MET A 53 6.36 4.65 -14.28
CA MET A 53 7.06 4.25 -13.06
C MET A 53 8.50 4.78 -13.05
N MET A 54 9.04 5.04 -11.86
CA MET A 54 10.38 5.62 -11.63
C MET A 54 10.53 7.10 -12.07
N GLN A 55 9.42 7.79 -12.34
CA GLN A 55 9.38 9.21 -12.65
C GLN A 55 8.66 10.01 -11.55
N GLU A 56 8.76 9.55 -10.29
CA GLU A 56 8.10 10.16 -9.13
C GLU A 56 8.54 11.61 -8.94
N LYS A 57 9.83 11.88 -9.07
CA LYS A 57 10.41 13.23 -8.92
C LYS A 57 9.86 14.20 -9.97
N GLU A 58 9.80 13.77 -11.23
CA GLU A 58 9.26 14.56 -12.34
C GLU A 58 7.80 14.96 -12.09
N ARG A 59 6.94 13.98 -11.77
CA ARG A 59 5.52 14.27 -11.55
C ARG A 59 5.25 15.11 -10.30
N CYS A 60 6.05 14.93 -9.24
CA CYS A 60 5.96 15.77 -8.05
C CYS A 60 6.36 17.21 -8.37
N GLN A 61 7.46 17.41 -9.10
CA GLN A 61 7.91 18.73 -9.51
C GLN A 61 6.88 19.42 -10.40
N TYR A 62 6.34 18.71 -11.41
CA TYR A 62 5.28 19.25 -12.26
C TYR A 62 4.04 19.68 -11.47
N ALA A 63 3.60 18.87 -10.49
CA ALA A 63 2.47 19.23 -9.65
C ALA A 63 2.72 20.47 -8.78
N ILE A 64 3.95 20.62 -8.26
CA ILE A 64 4.38 21.79 -7.48
C ILE A 64 4.36 23.03 -8.37
N ASP A 65 4.97 22.98 -9.55
CA ASP A 65 5.07 24.11 -10.47
C ASP A 65 3.68 24.59 -10.90
N LYS A 66 2.77 23.68 -11.24
CA LYS A 66 1.38 24.03 -11.59
C LYS A 66 0.58 24.60 -10.42
N ALA A 67 0.84 24.14 -9.21
CA ALA A 67 0.19 24.71 -8.01
C ALA A 67 0.76 26.10 -7.68
N GLU A 68 2.05 26.38 -7.96
CA GLU A 68 2.69 27.68 -7.83
C GLU A 68 2.12 28.69 -8.84
N GLU A 69 1.80 28.23 -10.07
CA GLU A 69 1.08 29.01 -11.08
C GLU A 69 -0.39 29.34 -10.69
N GLY A 70 -0.86 28.84 -9.53
CA GLY A 70 -2.20 29.11 -9.01
C GLY A 70 -3.27 28.12 -9.43
N LEU A 71 -2.92 27.02 -10.14
CA LEU A 71 -3.91 26.00 -10.51
C LEU A 71 -4.36 25.22 -9.27
N LYS A 72 -5.61 24.72 -9.30
CA LYS A 72 -6.12 23.72 -8.36
C LYS A 72 -5.60 22.35 -8.77
N VAL A 73 -4.50 21.92 -8.16
CA VAL A 73 -3.81 20.67 -8.50
C VAL A 73 -4.00 19.64 -7.39
N VAL A 74 -4.27 18.39 -7.77
CA VAL A 74 -4.14 17.21 -6.91
C VAL A 74 -3.06 16.28 -7.46
N LEU A 75 -2.17 15.80 -6.59
CA LEU A 75 -1.27 14.72 -6.86
C LEU A 75 -1.83 13.45 -6.21
N VAL A 76 -2.13 12.42 -7.01
CA VAL A 76 -2.84 11.24 -6.55
C VAL A 76 -1.92 10.04 -6.31
N CYS A 77 -2.18 9.33 -5.21
CA CYS A 77 -1.55 8.06 -4.84
C CYS A 77 -2.61 6.99 -4.63
N SER A 78 -2.38 5.77 -5.08
CA SER A 78 -3.20 4.62 -4.67
C SER A 78 -2.97 4.34 -3.17
N GLY A 79 -4.00 3.86 -2.48
CA GLY A 79 -3.97 3.69 -1.05
C GLY A 79 -3.90 5.03 -0.32
N ASP A 80 -2.92 5.19 0.55
CA ASP A 80 -2.62 6.40 1.30
C ASP A 80 -1.37 7.09 0.77
N SER A 81 -1.39 8.41 0.70
CA SER A 81 -0.28 9.20 0.15
C SER A 81 0.93 9.33 1.10
N GLY A 82 0.74 9.06 2.40
CA GLY A 82 1.78 9.06 3.43
C GLY A 82 2.39 7.68 3.71
N ILE A 83 1.75 6.58 3.23
CA ILE A 83 2.25 5.22 3.43
C ILE A 83 2.85 4.71 2.12
N TYR A 84 4.17 4.78 1.99
CA TYR A 84 4.93 4.49 0.75
C TYR A 84 4.45 5.28 -0.47
N GLY A 85 3.76 6.41 -0.23
CA GLY A 85 3.28 7.32 -1.25
C GLY A 85 4.23 8.51 -1.47
N MET A 86 3.75 9.52 -2.19
CA MET A 86 4.58 10.64 -2.63
C MET A 86 4.57 11.85 -1.69
N ALA A 87 3.83 11.81 -0.56
CA ALA A 87 3.70 12.97 0.32
C ALA A 87 5.06 13.47 0.85
N GLY A 88 5.93 12.56 1.31
CA GLY A 88 7.28 12.91 1.77
C GLY A 88 8.10 13.59 0.67
N LEU A 89 8.14 13.01 -0.52
CA LEU A 89 8.88 13.56 -1.66
C LEU A 89 8.41 14.97 -2.05
N VAL A 90 7.09 15.21 -2.00
CA VAL A 90 6.56 16.57 -2.29
C VAL A 90 7.04 17.59 -1.26
N TYR A 91 7.06 17.24 0.03
CA TYR A 91 7.59 18.14 1.07
C TYR A 91 9.07 18.48 0.83
N GLU A 92 9.88 17.47 0.47
CA GLU A 92 11.29 17.65 0.16
C GLU A 92 11.53 18.58 -1.05
N LEU A 93 10.72 18.40 -2.11
CA LEU A 93 10.88 19.18 -3.36
C LEU A 93 10.28 20.57 -3.28
N ALA A 94 9.16 20.74 -2.58
CA ALA A 94 8.43 22.00 -2.56
C ALA A 94 9.14 23.12 -1.81
N GLN A 95 9.94 22.82 -0.78
CA GLN A 95 10.74 23.79 -0.03
C GLN A 95 9.98 25.07 0.34
N LYS A 96 8.72 24.94 0.76
CA LYS A 96 7.79 26.04 1.09
C LYS A 96 7.30 26.91 -0.09
N ARG A 97 7.61 26.58 -1.33
CA ARG A 97 7.13 27.30 -2.52
C ARG A 97 5.61 27.31 -2.64
N VAL A 98 4.95 26.26 -2.18
CA VAL A 98 3.50 26.12 -2.21
C VAL A 98 2.97 25.61 -0.86
N GLN A 99 1.74 26.00 -0.52
CA GLN A 99 1.04 25.38 0.61
C GLN A 99 0.64 23.95 0.23
N ILE A 100 0.94 22.98 1.09
CA ILE A 100 0.64 21.57 0.89
C ILE A 100 -0.46 21.13 1.86
N LYS A 101 -1.42 20.34 1.37
CA LYS A 101 -2.37 19.59 2.17
C LYS A 101 -2.31 18.12 1.78
N VAL A 102 -2.02 17.25 2.76
CA VAL A 102 -2.10 15.80 2.59
C VAL A 102 -3.51 15.35 2.98
N ILE A 103 -4.12 14.54 2.12
CA ILE A 103 -5.45 13.95 2.34
C ILE A 103 -5.27 12.44 2.35
N SER A 104 -5.63 11.83 3.48
CA SER A 104 -5.49 10.39 3.68
C SER A 104 -6.43 9.58 2.79
N GLY A 105 -5.97 8.42 2.37
CA GLY A 105 -6.78 7.39 1.72
C GLY A 105 -6.76 6.09 2.51
N VAL A 106 -7.66 5.16 2.19
CA VAL A 106 -7.63 3.84 2.82
C VAL A 106 -6.44 3.07 2.25
N THR A 107 -5.44 2.83 3.09
CA THR A 107 -4.22 2.12 2.70
C THR A 107 -4.50 0.66 2.33
N ALA A 108 -3.69 0.08 1.44
CA ALA A 108 -3.80 -1.33 1.05
C ALA A 108 -3.73 -2.27 2.26
N ALA A 109 -3.00 -1.91 3.32
CA ALA A 109 -2.95 -2.68 4.57
C ALA A 109 -4.34 -2.90 5.16
N SER A 110 -5.16 -1.83 5.29
CA SER A 110 -6.52 -1.94 5.83
C SER A 110 -7.48 -2.57 4.82
N SER A 111 -7.40 -2.15 3.55
CA SER A 111 -8.32 -2.64 2.51
C SER A 111 -8.18 -4.14 2.28
N GLY A 112 -6.95 -4.65 2.16
CA GLY A 112 -6.72 -6.07 1.96
C GLY A 112 -6.96 -6.89 3.22
N ALA A 113 -6.67 -6.36 4.42
CA ALA A 113 -7.00 -7.02 5.68
C ALA A 113 -8.51 -7.28 5.80
N ALA A 114 -9.34 -6.31 5.42
CA ALA A 114 -10.80 -6.44 5.46
C ALA A 114 -11.32 -7.54 4.53
N ILE A 115 -10.66 -7.78 3.39
CA ILE A 115 -11.01 -8.87 2.46
C ILE A 115 -10.68 -10.23 3.08
N LEU A 116 -9.52 -10.35 3.74
CA LEU A 116 -9.10 -11.58 4.41
C LEU A 116 -9.86 -11.87 5.69
N GLY A 117 -10.35 -10.83 6.40
CA GLY A 117 -11.03 -10.92 7.68
C GLY A 117 -10.56 -9.87 8.68
N ALA A 118 -9.84 -10.26 9.71
CA ALA A 118 -9.33 -9.36 10.75
C ALA A 118 -7.88 -9.71 11.16
N PRO A 119 -6.92 -9.79 10.23
CA PRO A 119 -5.54 -10.17 10.56
C PRO A 119 -4.80 -9.11 11.36
N LEU A 120 -5.19 -7.83 11.26
CA LEU A 120 -4.52 -6.69 11.88
C LEU A 120 -5.18 -6.21 13.18
N SER A 121 -5.89 -7.08 13.88
CA SER A 121 -6.57 -6.71 15.14
C SER A 121 -5.63 -6.61 16.35
N HIS A 122 -4.36 -6.97 16.20
CA HIS A 122 -3.29 -6.85 17.18
C HIS A 122 -2.15 -5.99 16.62
N ASP A 123 -1.02 -5.89 17.33
CA ASP A 123 0.15 -5.12 16.87
C ASP A 123 0.66 -5.65 15.53
N PHE A 124 0.95 -4.75 14.62
CA PHE A 124 1.42 -5.12 13.30
C PHE A 124 2.47 -4.15 12.75
N ALA A 125 3.32 -4.66 11.87
CA ALA A 125 4.31 -3.89 11.13
C ALA A 125 3.93 -3.80 9.65
N VAL A 126 4.12 -2.62 9.05
CA VAL A 126 4.02 -2.42 7.59
C VAL A 126 5.42 -2.34 7.03
N ILE A 127 5.78 -3.27 6.15
CA ILE A 127 7.14 -3.39 5.60
C ILE A 127 7.07 -3.49 4.08
N SER A 128 7.85 -2.67 3.37
CA SER A 128 8.03 -2.79 1.93
C SER A 128 9.27 -3.62 1.62
N LEU A 129 9.15 -4.60 0.72
CA LEU A 129 10.29 -5.35 0.20
C LEU A 129 11.00 -4.64 -0.97
N SER A 130 10.63 -3.39 -1.26
CA SER A 130 11.32 -2.62 -2.30
C SER A 130 12.68 -2.13 -1.83
N ASP A 131 13.73 -2.56 -2.51
CA ASP A 131 15.13 -2.15 -2.27
C ASP A 131 15.54 -0.89 -3.06
N CYS A 132 14.59 -0.23 -3.72
CA CYS A 132 14.89 0.97 -4.53
C CYS A 132 15.43 2.14 -3.67
N MET A 133 14.91 2.30 -2.44
CA MET A 133 15.25 3.40 -1.53
C MET A 133 15.80 2.91 -0.18
N THR A 134 15.79 1.60 0.06
CA THR A 134 16.22 1.00 1.33
C THR A 134 17.07 -0.22 1.03
N PRO A 135 18.31 -0.32 1.56
CA PRO A 135 19.15 -1.49 1.34
C PRO A 135 18.46 -2.79 1.79
N TRP A 136 18.58 -3.85 1.00
CA TRP A 136 17.94 -5.14 1.25
C TRP A 136 18.28 -5.70 2.64
N GLU A 137 19.52 -5.57 3.08
CA GLU A 137 19.96 -6.02 4.41
C GLU A 137 19.19 -5.33 5.55
N LEU A 138 18.83 -4.05 5.38
CA LEU A 138 18.03 -3.34 6.36
C LEU A 138 16.56 -3.81 6.33
N ILE A 139 16.03 -4.14 5.16
CA ILE A 139 14.68 -4.73 5.02
C ILE A 139 14.64 -6.09 5.73
N LYS A 140 15.61 -6.96 5.48
CA LYS A 140 15.73 -8.27 6.16
C LYS A 140 15.80 -8.13 7.69
N LYS A 141 16.55 -7.14 8.18
CA LYS A 141 16.62 -6.84 9.62
C LYS A 141 15.25 -6.45 10.19
N ARG A 142 14.46 -5.66 9.45
CA ARG A 142 13.10 -5.26 9.86
C ARG A 142 12.14 -6.45 9.87
N VAL A 143 12.17 -7.29 8.85
CA VAL A 143 11.39 -8.55 8.79
C VAL A 143 11.71 -9.44 9.97
N ARG A 144 13.00 -9.67 10.25
CA ARG A 144 13.43 -10.44 11.41
C ARG A 144 12.92 -9.84 12.72
N ALA A 145 13.10 -8.54 12.93
CA ALA A 145 12.69 -7.88 14.17
C ALA A 145 11.18 -7.96 14.40
N ALA A 146 10.36 -7.85 13.35
CA ALA A 146 8.92 -8.01 13.44
C ALA A 146 8.53 -9.47 13.79
N ALA A 147 9.22 -10.46 13.21
CA ALA A 147 9.02 -11.87 13.54
C ALA A 147 9.44 -12.20 14.98
N ASP A 148 10.63 -11.72 15.42
CA ASP A 148 11.14 -11.90 16.79
C ASP A 148 10.20 -11.27 17.84
N SER A 149 9.49 -10.21 17.48
CA SER A 149 8.52 -9.50 18.35
C SER A 149 7.10 -10.07 18.23
N ASP A 150 6.90 -11.16 17.52
CA ASP A 150 5.59 -11.78 17.25
C ASP A 150 4.53 -10.81 16.69
N MET A 151 4.95 -9.85 15.88
CA MET A 151 4.05 -8.90 15.22
C MET A 151 3.47 -9.51 13.94
N VAL A 152 2.21 -9.20 13.65
CA VAL A 152 1.66 -9.43 12.31
C VAL A 152 2.39 -8.53 11.31
N MET A 153 2.73 -9.04 10.15
CA MET A 153 3.39 -8.24 9.11
C MET A 153 2.47 -8.02 7.91
N CYS A 154 2.33 -6.78 7.50
CA CYS A 154 1.73 -6.39 6.23
C CYS A 154 2.85 -6.01 5.25
N ILE A 155 3.05 -6.81 4.22
CA ILE A 155 4.15 -6.69 3.27
C ILE A 155 3.66 -6.01 1.99
N TYR A 156 4.30 -4.90 1.65
CA TYR A 156 4.13 -4.14 0.42
C TYR A 156 5.24 -4.45 -0.57
N ASN A 157 4.93 -4.36 -1.87
CA ASN A 157 5.88 -4.60 -2.95
C ASN A 157 6.59 -5.97 -2.83
N PRO A 158 5.83 -7.08 -2.62
CA PRO A 158 6.41 -8.37 -2.31
C PRO A 158 7.28 -8.93 -3.43
N SER A 159 7.03 -8.51 -4.68
CA SER A 159 7.77 -8.96 -5.84
C SER A 159 7.78 -7.92 -6.96
N SER A 160 8.74 -8.04 -7.85
CA SER A 160 8.79 -7.37 -9.15
C SER A 160 9.72 -8.17 -10.08
N ARG A 161 9.80 -7.80 -11.37
CA ARG A 161 10.70 -8.48 -12.33
C ARG A 161 12.15 -8.57 -11.85
N ARG A 162 12.63 -7.58 -11.08
CA ARG A 162 14.01 -7.56 -10.54
C ARG A 162 14.12 -8.19 -9.15
N ARG A 163 13.01 -8.51 -8.48
CA ARG A 163 12.91 -8.95 -7.08
C ARG A 163 12.04 -10.20 -6.93
N ALA A 164 12.10 -11.10 -7.89
CA ALA A 164 11.25 -12.30 -7.92
C ALA A 164 11.42 -13.21 -6.69
N GLY A 165 12.59 -13.24 -6.03
CA GLY A 165 12.86 -14.09 -4.88
C GLY A 165 12.67 -13.42 -3.50
N TYR A 166 12.35 -12.12 -3.43
CA TYR A 166 12.38 -11.39 -2.16
C TYR A 166 11.30 -11.83 -1.17
N LEU A 167 10.10 -12.19 -1.64
CA LEU A 167 9.07 -12.74 -0.76
C LEU A 167 9.52 -14.09 -0.18
N LYS A 168 10.08 -14.97 -0.99
CA LYS A 168 10.60 -16.27 -0.54
C LYS A 168 11.67 -16.08 0.53
N GLU A 169 12.65 -15.21 0.31
CA GLU A 169 13.72 -14.92 1.28
C GLU A 169 13.14 -14.32 2.58
N ALA A 170 12.13 -13.45 2.49
CA ALA A 170 11.43 -12.92 3.67
C ALA A 170 10.71 -14.03 4.44
N CYS A 171 10.01 -14.95 3.77
CA CYS A 171 9.39 -16.12 4.40
C CYS A 171 10.42 -17.05 5.04
N GLU A 172 11.58 -17.25 4.41
CA GLU A 172 12.69 -18.05 4.98
C GLU A 172 13.27 -17.42 6.27
N ILE A 173 13.30 -16.08 6.35
CA ILE A 173 13.71 -15.38 7.59
C ILE A 173 12.68 -15.62 8.68
N VAL A 174 11.40 -15.48 8.37
CA VAL A 174 10.30 -15.67 9.32
C VAL A 174 10.23 -17.13 9.80
N SER A 175 10.40 -18.11 8.92
CA SER A 175 10.33 -19.55 9.25
C SER A 175 11.43 -20.03 10.20
N LYS A 176 12.51 -19.24 10.41
CA LYS A 176 13.53 -19.51 11.44
C LYS A 176 13.07 -19.15 12.85
N ILE A 177 11.96 -18.43 12.98
CA ILE A 177 11.44 -17.87 14.23
C ILE A 177 10.03 -18.39 14.51
N GLN A 178 9.18 -18.40 13.48
CA GLN A 178 7.78 -18.84 13.54
C GLN A 178 7.61 -20.19 12.85
N SER A 179 6.48 -20.86 13.12
CA SER A 179 6.11 -22.12 12.47
C SER A 179 5.92 -21.92 10.96
N GLN A 180 6.27 -22.93 10.18
CA GLN A 180 5.94 -22.99 8.76
C GLN A 180 4.43 -23.07 8.50
N ASP A 181 3.65 -23.48 9.51
CA ASP A 181 2.17 -23.54 9.48
C ASP A 181 1.52 -22.20 9.92
N THR A 182 2.33 -21.16 10.22
CA THR A 182 1.80 -19.82 10.53
C THR A 182 0.83 -19.38 9.42
N ILE A 183 -0.37 -18.96 9.83
CA ILE A 183 -1.40 -18.52 8.89
C ILE A 183 -0.98 -17.20 8.25
N CYS A 184 -1.00 -17.20 6.94
CA CYS A 184 -0.71 -16.05 6.08
C CYS A 184 -1.88 -15.81 5.12
N GLY A 185 -1.82 -14.71 4.40
CA GLY A 185 -2.75 -14.43 3.31
C GLY A 185 -2.17 -13.39 2.36
N TYR A 186 -2.73 -13.33 1.18
CA TYR A 186 -2.45 -12.22 0.26
C TYR A 186 -3.72 -11.74 -0.43
N VAL A 187 -3.71 -10.48 -0.84
CA VAL A 187 -4.75 -9.92 -1.70
C VAL A 187 -4.08 -9.20 -2.87
N LYS A 188 -4.46 -9.58 -4.07
CA LYS A 188 -4.03 -9.00 -5.33
C LYS A 188 -5.12 -8.11 -5.90
N ASN A 189 -4.76 -6.98 -6.52
CA ASN A 189 -5.67 -6.06 -7.18
C ASN A 189 -6.82 -5.57 -6.28
N ILE A 190 -6.53 -5.24 -5.03
CA ILE A 190 -7.51 -4.78 -4.04
C ILE A 190 -8.43 -3.70 -4.63
N GLY A 191 -9.75 -3.93 -4.60
CA GLY A 191 -10.78 -3.01 -5.09
C GLY A 191 -10.76 -2.75 -6.60
N ARG A 192 -10.18 -3.67 -7.39
CA ARG A 192 -10.08 -3.58 -8.86
C ARG A 192 -10.59 -4.84 -9.51
N ASP A 193 -10.76 -4.79 -10.84
CA ASP A 193 -11.06 -5.98 -11.62
C ASP A 193 -10.01 -7.08 -11.36
N ASN A 194 -10.47 -8.33 -11.30
CA ASN A 194 -9.66 -9.51 -10.97
C ASN A 194 -9.03 -9.47 -9.57
N GLU A 195 -9.73 -8.88 -8.59
CA GLU A 195 -9.35 -9.03 -7.18
C GLU A 195 -9.29 -10.51 -6.80
N LYS A 196 -8.17 -10.93 -6.21
CA LYS A 196 -7.97 -12.31 -5.73
C LYS A 196 -7.43 -12.26 -4.31
N ALA A 197 -8.04 -13.04 -3.40
CA ALA A 197 -7.57 -13.23 -2.04
C ALA A 197 -7.36 -14.72 -1.76
N GLU A 198 -6.33 -15.04 -0.99
CA GLU A 198 -6.03 -16.40 -0.60
C GLU A 198 -5.47 -16.42 0.83
N ILE A 199 -5.90 -17.41 1.62
CA ILE A 199 -5.39 -17.70 2.96
C ILE A 199 -4.62 -19.02 2.87
N LEU A 200 -3.40 -19.05 3.38
CA LEU A 200 -2.44 -20.13 3.21
C LEU A 200 -1.45 -20.14 4.37
N THR A 201 -0.57 -21.13 4.41
CA THR A 201 0.51 -21.21 5.39
C THR A 201 1.74 -20.42 4.95
N LEU A 202 2.65 -20.13 5.88
CA LEU A 202 3.94 -19.47 5.58
C LEU A 202 4.77 -20.29 4.57
N LYS A 203 4.71 -21.63 4.68
CA LYS A 203 5.38 -22.55 3.74
C LYS A 203 4.83 -22.40 2.32
N GLU A 204 3.51 -22.35 2.16
CA GLU A 204 2.86 -22.17 0.86
C GLU A 204 3.10 -20.78 0.30
N LEU A 205 3.06 -19.74 1.15
CA LEU A 205 3.33 -18.36 0.77
C LEU A 205 4.74 -18.20 0.17
N ALA A 206 5.74 -18.91 0.68
CA ALA A 206 7.10 -18.87 0.15
C ALA A 206 7.22 -19.32 -1.31
N GLU A 207 6.27 -20.13 -1.80
CA GLU A 207 6.25 -20.64 -3.18
C GLU A 207 5.23 -19.91 -4.07
N CYS A 208 4.54 -18.87 -3.55
CA CYS A 208 3.57 -18.11 -4.32
C CYS A 208 4.23 -17.19 -5.35
N ASP A 209 3.68 -17.18 -6.56
CA ASP A 209 4.00 -16.17 -7.57
C ASP A 209 3.10 -14.93 -7.37
N VAL A 210 3.70 -13.87 -6.86
CA VAL A 210 3.04 -12.60 -6.55
C VAL A 210 3.72 -11.45 -7.30
N ASP A 211 2.99 -10.35 -7.48
CA ASP A 211 3.48 -9.16 -8.16
C ASP A 211 3.39 -7.90 -7.28
N MET A 212 3.74 -6.76 -7.84
CA MET A 212 3.72 -5.47 -7.15
C MET A 212 2.31 -4.96 -6.80
N PHE A 213 1.25 -5.55 -7.33
CA PHE A 213 -0.15 -5.22 -7.02
C PHE A 213 -0.73 -6.13 -5.94
N THR A 214 0.14 -6.91 -5.31
CA THR A 214 -0.22 -7.83 -4.22
C THR A 214 0.20 -7.24 -2.88
N THR A 215 -0.67 -7.32 -1.89
CA THR A 215 -0.37 -7.05 -0.48
C THR A 215 -0.41 -8.37 0.27
N VAL A 216 0.64 -8.68 1.01
CA VAL A 216 0.80 -9.95 1.74
C VAL A 216 0.67 -9.71 3.23
N TYR A 217 0.07 -10.66 3.94
CA TYR A 217 -0.11 -10.64 5.38
C TYR A 217 0.50 -11.91 5.97
N ILE A 218 1.48 -11.76 6.85
CA ILE A 218 2.07 -12.86 7.62
C ILE A 218 1.54 -12.72 9.03
N GLY A 219 0.82 -13.72 9.51
CA GLY A 219 0.25 -13.73 10.85
C GLY A 219 1.32 -13.86 11.94
N ASN A 220 0.88 -13.88 13.18
CA ASN A 220 1.70 -14.16 14.35
C ASN A 220 1.30 -15.50 15.00
N SER A 221 1.88 -15.82 16.17
CA SER A 221 1.61 -17.06 16.89
C SER A 221 0.13 -17.28 17.26
N HIS A 222 -0.68 -16.21 17.30
CA HIS A 222 -2.11 -16.25 17.64
C HIS A 222 -3.04 -16.21 16.43
N THR A 223 -2.50 -15.96 15.23
CA THR A 223 -3.31 -15.88 14.01
C THR A 223 -3.87 -17.24 13.63
N LYS A 224 -5.15 -17.29 13.32
CA LYS A 224 -5.87 -18.53 12.96
C LYS A 224 -6.94 -18.27 11.91
N VAL A 225 -7.43 -19.34 11.32
CA VAL A 225 -8.59 -19.31 10.43
C VAL A 225 -9.85 -19.52 11.26
N ILE A 226 -10.79 -18.58 11.20
CA ILE A 226 -12.11 -18.66 11.83
C ILE A 226 -13.14 -18.42 10.73
N ASP A 227 -14.06 -19.36 10.54
CA ASP A 227 -15.12 -19.30 9.50
C ASP A 227 -14.56 -18.92 8.11
N GLY A 228 -13.41 -19.50 7.75
CA GLY A 228 -12.74 -19.26 6.47
C GLY A 228 -12.06 -17.88 6.36
N ARG A 229 -11.89 -17.18 7.47
CA ARG A 229 -11.25 -15.85 7.53
C ARG A 229 -9.97 -15.87 8.34
N MET A 230 -8.98 -15.09 7.91
CA MET A 230 -7.74 -14.86 8.66
C MET A 230 -8.00 -13.89 9.81
N VAL A 231 -7.80 -14.32 11.04
CA VAL A 231 -8.07 -13.53 12.24
C VAL A 231 -6.90 -13.60 13.21
N THR A 232 -6.45 -12.47 13.72
CA THR A 232 -5.51 -12.38 14.84
C THR A 232 -6.26 -11.88 16.08
N PRO A 233 -6.63 -12.78 17.03
CA PRO A 233 -7.40 -12.38 18.21
C PRO A 233 -6.66 -11.41 19.12
N ARG A 234 -7.36 -10.46 19.72
CA ARG A 234 -6.80 -9.54 20.73
C ARG A 234 -6.65 -10.14 22.13
N GLY A 235 -7.07 -11.41 22.33
CA GLY A 235 -6.97 -12.07 23.63
C GLY A 235 -8.18 -11.84 24.55
N TYR A 236 -9.31 -11.39 24.02
CA TYR A 236 -10.55 -11.38 24.81
C TYR A 236 -10.91 -12.81 25.23
N LYS A 237 -11.29 -12.97 26.51
CA LYS A 237 -11.88 -14.23 26.96
C LYS A 237 -13.28 -14.34 26.34
N VAL A 238 -13.38 -15.12 25.30
CA VAL A 238 -14.68 -15.50 24.71
C VAL A 238 -15.18 -16.67 25.53
N ILE A 239 -16.26 -16.44 26.29
CA ILE A 239 -16.92 -17.47 27.12
C ILE A 239 -17.61 -18.49 26.22
#